data_c7a841a7cc88dd23d5c0dcb9695598ff
#
_entry.id   c7a841a7cc88dd23d5c0dcb9695598ff
#
_cell.length_a   1.000
_cell.length_b   1.000
_cell.length_c   1.000
_cell.angle_alpha   90.00
_cell.angle_beta   90.00
_cell.angle_gamma   90.00
#
_symmetry.space_group_name_H-M   'P 1'
#
loop_
_entity.id
_entity.type
_entity.pdbx_description
1 polymer ?
#
loop_
_entity_poly.entity_id
_entity_poly.type
_entity_poly.pdbx_seq_one_letter_code
_entity_poly.pdbx_strand_id
1 'polypeptide(L)'
;MSLHHFLFSFLMLTFSAVSSAAAASVAAKKQTLNTQGAEFFNPKLPPRTLSSSKRFEGSSNLVDLRYHMGPVLSSSPINIYLIWYGRWSESQKLLIKDFITSISPSAAASSPSPSVSEWWKTVSLYTDQTGANVSRTLVVAKEHSDTRYSHGYHLTRLSVQQVIATAVKAAPFPVDHRNGIYLILTAHDVTVQDFCRAVCGFHYFTFPSMVGYTLPYAWIGNSGKQCPEVCAYPFAVPGYMGGGGPGALVPPNGDIGLDGMISVIAHELAELSTNPLVNAWYAGEDPTAPTEIGDLCEGLYGTGGGGGYIGQVMRDGKGRTFNVNGNKGRKFLVQWIWSPALKACAGPNAMD
;
A
#
# COMPACT_ATOMS: atom_id res chain seq x y z
N MET A 1 37.08 51.01 -22.55
CA MET A 1 37.26 50.52 -23.94
C MET A 1 36.63 49.17 -24.08
N SER A 2 35.68 49.13 -24.92
CA SER A 2 35.03 48.13 -25.76
C SER A 2 34.07 47.14 -25.08
N LEU A 3 32.80 47.47 -25.20
CA LEU A 3 31.60 46.64 -25.11
C LEU A 3 31.59 45.58 -26.21
N HIS A 4 31.25 44.32 -25.88
CA HIS A 4 30.69 43.42 -26.89
C HIS A 4 29.37 42.86 -26.38
N HIS A 5 28.30 43.36 -27.02
CA HIS A 5 26.94 42.84 -26.98
C HIS A 5 26.87 41.55 -27.80
N PHE A 6 26.33 40.47 -27.23
CA PHE A 6 25.82 39.35 -27.96
C PHE A 6 24.28 39.34 -27.89
N LEU A 7 23.65 39.69 -29.00
CA LEU A 7 22.24 39.49 -29.27
C LEU A 7 22.00 38.01 -29.56
N PHE A 8 21.12 37.36 -28.82
CA PHE A 8 20.53 36.10 -29.22
C PHE A 8 19.12 36.37 -29.79
N SER A 9 19.00 36.13 -31.09
CA SER A 9 17.74 36.17 -31.82
C SER A 9 16.86 34.99 -31.42
N PHE A 10 15.66 35.27 -30.91
CA PHE A 10 14.59 34.28 -30.78
C PHE A 10 13.90 34.06 -32.11
N LEU A 11 14.04 32.87 -32.71
CA LEU A 11 13.29 32.43 -33.87
C LEU A 11 11.98 31.76 -33.40
N MET A 12 10.87 32.47 -33.49
CA MET A 12 9.52 31.91 -33.32
C MET A 12 9.12 31.13 -34.59
N LEU A 13 8.97 29.82 -34.47
CA LEU A 13 8.31 28.98 -35.44
C LEU A 13 6.84 28.82 -35.08
N THR A 14 5.98 29.49 -35.83
CA THR A 14 4.52 29.31 -35.79
C THR A 14 4.15 28.05 -36.59
N PHE A 15 3.61 27.03 -35.95
CA PHE A 15 2.94 25.92 -36.61
C PHE A 15 1.44 26.21 -36.73
N SER A 16 0.99 26.42 -37.96
CA SER A 16 -0.41 26.48 -38.33
C SER A 16 -1.00 25.07 -38.31
N ALA A 17 -1.99 24.82 -37.45
CA ALA A 17 -2.79 23.62 -37.49
C ALA A 17 -3.87 23.73 -38.57
N VAL A 18 -3.81 22.87 -39.57
CA VAL A 18 -4.89 22.65 -40.54
C VAL A 18 -5.83 21.58 -39.96
N SER A 19 -7.03 22.02 -39.62
CA SER A 19 -8.13 21.14 -39.21
C SER A 19 -8.79 20.57 -40.46
N SER A 20 -8.79 19.26 -40.65
CA SER A 20 -9.65 18.57 -41.61
C SER A 20 -10.59 17.63 -40.86
N ALA A 21 -11.85 18.08 -40.73
CA ALA A 21 -12.95 17.27 -40.22
C ALA A 21 -13.53 16.42 -41.36
N ALA A 22 -13.36 15.09 -41.24
CA ALA A 22 -14.12 14.13 -42.03
C ALA A 22 -15.21 13.51 -41.16
N ALA A 23 -16.45 13.92 -41.40
CA ALA A 23 -17.64 13.34 -40.81
C ALA A 23 -17.97 12.03 -41.56
N ALA A 24 -17.85 10.88 -40.84
CA ALA A 24 -18.40 9.61 -41.30
C ALA A 24 -19.68 9.31 -40.55
N SER A 25 -20.81 9.43 -41.25
CA SER A 25 -22.12 8.99 -40.78
C SER A 25 -22.19 7.46 -40.77
N VAL A 26 -22.34 6.83 -39.60
CA VAL A 26 -22.69 5.42 -39.47
C VAL A 26 -24.17 5.31 -39.19
N ALA A 27 -24.91 4.80 -40.15
CA ALA A 27 -26.34 4.49 -40.04
C ALA A 27 -26.56 3.38 -39.03
N ALA A 28 -27.34 3.65 -37.97
CA ALA A 28 -27.76 2.67 -36.98
C ALA A 28 -28.80 1.75 -37.56
N LYS A 29 -28.48 0.47 -37.82
CA LYS A 29 -29.43 -0.60 -38.03
C LYS A 29 -30.07 -1.00 -36.70
N LYS A 30 -31.37 -0.72 -36.56
CA LYS A 30 -32.20 -1.27 -35.48
C LYS A 30 -32.33 -2.79 -35.69
N GLN A 31 -31.68 -3.57 -34.83
CA GLN A 31 -31.99 -4.98 -34.66
C GLN A 31 -32.99 -5.12 -33.51
N THR A 32 -34.17 -5.62 -33.86
CA THR A 32 -35.19 -6.05 -32.92
C THR A 32 -34.69 -7.28 -32.18
N LEU A 33 -34.46 -7.15 -30.85
CA LEU A 33 -34.19 -8.30 -30.00
C LEU A 33 -35.48 -9.12 -29.82
N ASN A 34 -35.41 -10.37 -30.27
CA ASN A 34 -36.42 -11.38 -30.04
C ASN A 34 -36.19 -11.94 -28.62
N THR A 35 -37.13 -11.67 -27.72
CA THR A 35 -37.14 -12.22 -26.35
C THR A 35 -37.62 -13.68 -26.40
N GLN A 36 -36.68 -14.60 -26.53
CA GLN A 36 -36.91 -16.01 -26.18
C GLN A 36 -36.01 -16.34 -24.96
N GLY A 37 -36.65 -16.95 -23.98
CA GLY A 37 -36.22 -17.35 -22.65
C GLY A 37 -34.73 -17.55 -22.41
N ALA A 38 -34.20 -16.76 -21.50
CA ALA A 38 -32.90 -17.02 -20.90
C ALA A 38 -33.03 -18.21 -19.94
N GLU A 39 -32.67 -19.41 -20.39
CA GLU A 39 -32.38 -20.51 -19.48
C GLU A 39 -31.14 -20.09 -18.63
N PHE A 40 -31.35 -19.99 -17.34
CA PHE A 40 -30.27 -19.83 -16.38
C PHE A 40 -29.38 -21.07 -16.42
N PHE A 41 -28.25 -20.97 -17.10
CA PHE A 41 -27.19 -21.96 -17.05
C PHE A 41 -26.61 -21.95 -15.63
N ASN A 42 -26.97 -22.96 -14.82
CA ASN A 42 -26.38 -23.19 -13.52
C ASN A 42 -25.21 -24.17 -13.70
N PRO A 43 -23.95 -23.67 -13.88
CA PRO A 43 -22.82 -24.58 -14.01
C PRO A 43 -22.63 -25.26 -12.66
N LYS A 44 -22.83 -26.59 -12.61
CA LYS A 44 -22.37 -27.39 -11.48
C LYS A 44 -20.87 -27.16 -11.35
N LEU A 45 -20.47 -26.38 -10.34
CA LEU A 45 -19.05 -26.16 -10.00
C LEU A 45 -18.41 -27.53 -9.74
N PRO A 46 -17.26 -27.83 -10.35
CA PRO A 46 -16.52 -29.05 -10.03
C PRO A 46 -16.13 -29.04 -8.54
N PRO A 47 -16.00 -30.21 -7.91
CA PRO A 47 -15.62 -30.30 -6.50
C PRO A 47 -14.31 -29.56 -6.30
N ARG A 48 -14.31 -28.57 -5.38
CA ARG A 48 -13.13 -27.76 -5.03
C ARG A 48 -12.07 -28.66 -4.45
N THR A 49 -10.89 -28.67 -5.06
CA THR A 49 -9.71 -29.31 -4.46
C THR A 49 -9.16 -28.41 -3.36
N LEU A 50 -8.61 -28.98 -2.29
CA LEU A 50 -8.05 -28.26 -1.12
C LEU A 50 -7.06 -27.13 -1.45
N SER A 51 -6.46 -27.13 -2.65
CA SER A 51 -5.55 -26.08 -3.12
C SER A 51 -6.25 -24.84 -3.69
N SER A 52 -7.56 -24.89 -3.97
CA SER A 52 -8.29 -23.80 -4.60
C SER A 52 -8.90 -22.82 -3.58
N SER A 53 -9.07 -23.24 -2.33
CA SER A 53 -9.69 -22.45 -1.28
C SER A 53 -8.85 -21.25 -0.82
N LYS A 54 -7.52 -21.28 -1.04
CA LYS A 54 -6.61 -20.18 -0.72
C LYS A 54 -6.41 -19.18 -1.86
N ARG A 55 -7.07 -19.39 -2.99
CA ARG A 55 -6.98 -18.52 -4.15
C ARG A 55 -8.20 -17.62 -4.21
N PHE A 56 -7.98 -16.36 -4.50
CA PHE A 56 -9.04 -15.44 -4.85
C PHE A 56 -9.57 -15.78 -6.25
N GLU A 57 -10.90 -15.86 -6.42
CA GLU A 57 -11.52 -16.26 -7.68
C GLU A 57 -11.30 -15.27 -8.84
N GLY A 58 -10.94 -14.01 -8.52
CA GLY A 58 -10.56 -12.98 -9.49
C GLY A 58 -9.09 -12.98 -9.88
N SER A 59 -8.26 -13.90 -9.33
CA SER A 59 -6.84 -13.97 -9.69
C SER A 59 -6.74 -14.41 -11.14
N SER A 60 -6.18 -13.54 -11.97
CA SER A 60 -6.02 -13.78 -13.39
C SER A 60 -4.66 -14.41 -13.66
N ASN A 61 -4.63 -15.46 -14.52
CA ASN A 61 -3.39 -15.94 -15.13
C ASN A 61 -2.72 -14.86 -16.01
N LEU A 62 -3.39 -13.72 -16.21
CA LEU A 62 -2.89 -12.57 -16.97
C LEU A 62 -2.03 -11.63 -16.10
N VAL A 63 -2.03 -11.78 -14.79
CA VAL A 63 -1.14 -11.00 -13.92
C VAL A 63 0.27 -11.52 -14.08
N ASP A 64 1.12 -10.69 -14.64
CA ASP A 64 2.51 -10.98 -14.93
C ASP A 64 3.43 -10.24 -13.95
N LEU A 65 3.38 -10.65 -12.68
CA LEU A 65 4.30 -10.16 -11.66
C LEU A 65 5.67 -10.79 -11.92
N ARG A 66 6.66 -9.94 -12.19
CA ARG A 66 8.02 -10.35 -12.56
C ARG A 66 9.07 -9.80 -11.62
N TYR A 67 10.20 -10.47 -11.57
CA TYR A 67 11.41 -9.99 -10.93
C TYR A 67 12.27 -9.23 -11.94
N HIS A 68 12.57 -7.96 -11.65
CA HIS A 68 13.32 -7.03 -12.51
C HIS A 68 14.78 -6.82 -12.05
N MET A 69 15.33 -7.80 -11.34
CA MET A 69 16.74 -7.89 -10.95
C MET A 69 17.21 -6.88 -9.88
N GLY A 70 16.29 -6.12 -9.25
CA GLY A 70 16.60 -5.25 -8.14
C GLY A 70 16.75 -5.98 -6.79
N PRO A 71 17.26 -5.31 -5.76
CA PRO A 71 17.36 -5.89 -4.43
C PRO A 71 16.01 -6.02 -3.75
N VAL A 72 15.87 -6.97 -2.84
CA VAL A 72 14.83 -7.00 -1.81
C VAL A 72 15.48 -6.76 -0.44
N LEU A 73 14.69 -6.41 0.58
CA LEU A 73 15.22 -6.22 1.93
C LEU A 73 15.42 -7.59 2.62
N SER A 74 16.54 -8.21 2.33
CA SER A 74 16.89 -9.57 2.79
C SER A 74 17.68 -9.59 4.10
N SER A 75 18.36 -8.52 4.48
CA SER A 75 19.14 -8.46 5.72
C SER A 75 18.24 -8.48 6.95
N SER A 76 18.63 -9.25 7.96
CA SER A 76 17.85 -9.41 9.19
C SER A 76 18.58 -8.81 10.40
N PRO A 77 17.90 -7.94 11.18
CA PRO A 77 16.54 -7.43 10.99
C PRO A 77 16.46 -6.31 9.95
N ILE A 78 15.26 -6.06 9.40
CA ILE A 78 14.95 -4.78 8.76
C ILE A 78 14.74 -3.75 9.86
N ASN A 79 15.46 -2.65 9.79
CA ASN A 79 15.39 -1.57 10.78
C ASN A 79 14.34 -0.53 10.36
N ILE A 80 13.32 -0.33 11.18
CA ILE A 80 12.28 0.69 10.93
C ILE A 80 12.62 1.95 11.72
N TYR A 81 12.78 3.06 11.00
CA TYR A 81 13.01 4.39 11.52
C TYR A 81 11.72 5.19 11.42
N LEU A 82 11.03 5.38 12.56
CA LEU A 82 9.72 6.05 12.60
C LEU A 82 9.87 7.56 12.71
N ILE A 83 9.22 8.28 11.82
CA ILE A 83 9.13 9.73 11.84
C ILE A 83 7.67 10.13 12.05
N TRP A 84 7.35 10.59 13.25
CA TRP A 84 6.04 11.08 13.63
C TRP A 84 5.93 12.56 13.28
N TYR A 85 5.33 12.87 12.14
CA TYR A 85 5.18 14.24 11.69
C TYR A 85 3.81 14.80 12.12
N GLY A 86 3.83 15.84 12.95
CA GLY A 86 2.64 16.39 13.60
C GLY A 86 2.44 15.87 15.03
N ARG A 87 1.22 16.02 15.54
CA ARG A 87 0.88 15.69 16.93
C ARG A 87 0.29 14.30 17.04
N TRP A 88 0.93 13.45 17.81
CA TRP A 88 0.56 12.06 18.06
C TRP A 88 0.45 11.80 19.55
N SER A 89 -0.61 11.12 19.98
CA SER A 89 -0.68 10.59 21.34
C SER A 89 0.20 9.35 21.48
N GLU A 90 0.64 9.05 22.70
CA GLU A 90 1.43 7.84 22.97
C GLU A 90 0.64 6.56 22.70
N SER A 91 -0.69 6.56 22.91
CA SER A 91 -1.55 5.42 22.57
C SER A 91 -1.59 5.15 21.07
N GLN A 92 -1.61 6.20 20.23
CA GLN A 92 -1.57 6.09 18.77
C GLN A 92 -0.24 5.51 18.30
N LYS A 93 0.87 6.06 18.81
CA LYS A 93 2.20 5.56 18.50
C LYS A 93 2.38 4.11 18.92
N LEU A 94 1.89 3.75 20.13
CA LEU A 94 1.98 2.39 20.66
C LEU A 94 1.20 1.40 19.77
N LEU A 95 0.01 1.76 19.30
CA LEU A 95 -0.81 0.92 18.45
C LEU A 95 -0.08 0.57 17.14
N ILE A 96 0.50 1.55 16.47
CA ILE A 96 1.27 1.34 15.23
C ILE A 96 2.54 0.53 15.51
N LYS A 97 3.26 0.81 16.60
CA LYS A 97 4.43 0.02 17.00
C LYS A 97 4.07 -1.43 17.35
N ASP A 98 2.94 -1.66 18.01
CA ASP A 98 2.44 -3.00 18.30
C ASP A 98 2.16 -3.78 16.98
N PHE A 99 1.64 -3.12 15.94
CA PHE A 99 1.49 -3.73 14.62
C PHE A 99 2.83 -4.12 14.01
N ILE A 100 3.77 -3.18 13.88
CA ILE A 100 5.09 -3.42 13.27
C ILE A 100 5.84 -4.53 13.98
N THR A 101 5.84 -4.52 15.31
CA THR A 101 6.51 -5.56 16.10
C THR A 101 5.82 -6.92 16.03
N SER A 102 4.53 -6.96 15.67
CA SER A 102 3.79 -8.21 15.45
C SER A 102 4.21 -8.96 14.19
N ILE A 103 4.93 -8.32 13.27
CA ILE A 103 5.43 -8.93 12.04
C ILE A 103 6.50 -9.99 12.33
N SER A 104 7.36 -9.74 13.31
CA SER A 104 8.51 -10.59 13.60
C SER A 104 8.11 -11.98 14.16
N PRO A 105 8.87 -13.05 13.86
CA PRO A 105 8.54 -14.41 14.31
C PRO A 105 8.49 -14.60 15.83
N SER A 106 9.22 -13.79 16.60
CA SER A 106 9.13 -13.77 18.07
C SER A 106 7.73 -13.44 18.57
N ALA A 107 6.95 -12.70 17.80
CA ALA A 107 5.57 -12.37 18.09
C ALA A 107 4.61 -13.55 17.82
N ALA A 108 4.95 -14.45 16.92
CA ALA A 108 4.10 -15.60 16.58
C ALA A 108 3.85 -16.52 17.79
N ALA A 109 4.80 -16.60 18.72
CA ALA A 109 4.66 -17.41 19.94
C ALA A 109 3.61 -16.84 20.91
N SER A 110 3.28 -15.55 20.80
CA SER A 110 2.34 -14.84 21.69
C SER A 110 1.01 -14.47 21.04
N SER A 111 0.88 -14.65 19.72
CA SER A 111 -0.32 -14.29 18.96
C SER A 111 -1.00 -15.53 18.40
N PRO A 112 -2.31 -15.72 18.62
CA PRO A 112 -3.04 -16.85 18.03
C PRO A 112 -3.11 -16.71 16.50
N SER A 113 -3.20 -17.83 15.80
CA SER A 113 -3.46 -17.87 14.34
C SER A 113 -4.93 -17.47 14.08
N PRO A 114 -5.21 -16.78 12.96
CA PRO A 114 -4.26 -16.17 12.03
C PRO A 114 -3.55 -14.96 12.62
N SER A 115 -2.27 -14.79 12.34
CA SER A 115 -1.44 -13.74 12.94
C SER A 115 -0.76 -12.84 11.91
N VAL A 116 -0.34 -11.63 12.34
CA VAL A 116 0.45 -10.70 11.50
C VAL A 116 1.75 -11.35 11.02
N SER A 117 2.41 -12.14 11.88
CA SER A 117 3.62 -12.86 11.50
C SER A 117 3.37 -13.92 10.43
N GLU A 118 2.20 -14.58 10.45
CA GLU A 118 1.81 -15.52 9.38
C GLU A 118 1.49 -14.79 8.08
N TRP A 119 0.84 -13.63 8.16
CA TRP A 119 0.61 -12.78 7.00
C TRP A 119 1.93 -12.37 6.33
N TRP A 120 2.93 -11.98 7.11
CA TRP A 120 4.26 -11.59 6.60
C TRP A 120 5.03 -12.75 5.96
N LYS A 121 4.69 -14.00 6.26
CA LYS A 121 5.29 -15.16 5.56
C LYS A 121 5.13 -15.09 4.05
N THR A 122 4.01 -14.55 3.56
CA THR A 122 3.79 -14.38 2.11
C THR A 122 4.79 -13.38 1.52
N VAL A 123 5.04 -12.26 2.21
CA VAL A 123 6.05 -11.27 1.80
C VAL A 123 7.46 -11.90 1.81
N SER A 124 7.75 -12.76 2.78
CA SER A 124 9.04 -13.42 2.87
C SER A 124 9.29 -14.54 1.83
N LEU A 125 8.35 -14.81 0.94
CA LEU A 125 8.57 -15.72 -0.20
C LEU A 125 9.30 -15.05 -1.36
N TYR A 126 9.35 -13.73 -1.38
CA TYR A 126 10.02 -12.95 -2.43
C TYR A 126 11.53 -12.95 -2.22
N THR A 127 12.27 -13.14 -3.31
CA THR A 127 13.73 -13.25 -3.29
C THR A 127 14.38 -12.30 -4.28
N ASP A 128 15.65 -11.98 -4.06
CA ASP A 128 16.50 -11.34 -5.06
C ASP A 128 17.27 -12.37 -5.92
N GLN A 129 18.15 -11.88 -6.81
CA GLN A 129 18.95 -12.71 -7.69
C GLN A 129 19.96 -13.62 -6.96
N THR A 130 20.24 -13.36 -5.68
CA THR A 130 21.11 -14.22 -4.87
C THR A 130 20.33 -15.37 -4.22
N GLY A 131 19.01 -15.37 -4.37
CA GLY A 131 18.12 -16.32 -3.69
C GLY A 131 17.83 -15.94 -2.23
N ALA A 132 18.27 -14.75 -1.78
CA ALA A 132 17.98 -14.29 -0.43
C ALA A 132 16.52 -13.81 -0.32
N ASN A 133 15.80 -14.37 0.65
CA ASN A 133 14.40 -13.99 0.92
C ASN A 133 14.29 -12.65 1.64
N VAL A 134 13.17 -11.96 1.45
CA VAL A 134 12.80 -10.82 2.31
C VAL A 134 12.84 -11.25 3.77
N SER A 135 13.45 -10.42 4.62
CA SER A 135 13.59 -10.70 6.05
C SER A 135 12.24 -10.89 6.74
N ARG A 136 12.15 -11.86 7.63
CA ARG A 136 10.99 -12.09 8.48
C ARG A 136 10.99 -11.29 9.77
N THR A 137 12.07 -10.56 10.05
CA THR A 137 12.26 -9.82 11.30
C THR A 137 12.34 -8.33 11.02
N LEU A 138 11.41 -7.58 11.57
CA LEU A 138 11.39 -6.13 11.57
C LEU A 138 11.54 -5.63 13.00
N VAL A 139 12.32 -4.57 13.19
CA VAL A 139 12.48 -3.92 14.50
C VAL A 139 12.31 -2.42 14.38
N VAL A 140 11.62 -1.83 15.33
CA VAL A 140 11.59 -0.36 15.48
C VAL A 140 12.92 0.07 16.07
N ALA A 141 13.82 0.54 15.22
CA ALA A 141 15.19 0.87 15.60
C ALA A 141 15.30 2.23 16.28
N LYS A 142 14.63 3.24 15.74
CA LYS A 142 14.57 4.59 16.31
C LYS A 142 13.29 5.32 15.95
N GLU A 143 12.97 6.35 16.74
CA GLU A 143 11.81 7.22 16.56
C GLU A 143 12.22 8.69 16.62
N HIS A 144 11.61 9.51 15.81
CA HIS A 144 11.71 10.97 15.84
C HIS A 144 10.32 11.60 15.78
N SER A 145 10.03 12.59 16.59
CA SER A 145 8.77 13.32 16.59
C SER A 145 8.99 14.77 16.18
N ASP A 146 8.47 15.13 15.02
CA ASP A 146 8.43 16.51 14.55
C ASP A 146 7.07 17.15 14.87
N THR A 147 6.92 17.57 16.13
CA THR A 147 5.70 18.21 16.62
C THR A 147 5.59 19.68 16.24
N ARG A 148 6.63 20.24 15.63
CA ARG A 148 6.68 21.65 15.23
C ARG A 148 6.43 21.86 13.74
N TYR A 149 6.14 20.77 13.01
CA TYR A 149 5.84 20.83 11.57
C TYR A 149 6.95 21.55 10.79
N SER A 150 8.19 21.05 10.91
CA SER A 150 9.39 21.73 10.38
C SER A 150 9.33 22.08 8.89
N HIS A 151 8.47 21.41 8.13
CA HIS A 151 8.23 21.66 6.72
C HIS A 151 6.76 22.11 6.43
N GLY A 152 6.04 22.59 7.46
CA GLY A 152 4.67 23.09 7.37
C GLY A 152 3.60 22.00 7.40
N TYR A 153 2.34 22.41 7.22
CA TYR A 153 1.17 21.53 7.26
C TYR A 153 0.83 20.93 5.90
N HIS A 154 1.42 21.45 4.82
CA HIS A 154 1.17 21.02 3.45
C HIS A 154 2.48 20.53 2.85
N LEU A 155 2.62 19.23 2.74
CA LEU A 155 3.82 18.58 2.22
C LEU A 155 3.67 18.20 0.75
N THR A 156 4.73 18.35 0.00
CA THR A 156 4.90 17.75 -1.32
C THR A 156 5.67 16.43 -1.20
N ARG A 157 5.75 15.64 -2.27
CA ARG A 157 6.61 14.44 -2.31
C ARG A 157 8.08 14.78 -2.02
N LEU A 158 8.54 15.96 -2.47
CA LEU A 158 9.89 16.46 -2.15
C LEU A 158 10.01 16.83 -0.67
N SER A 159 9.01 17.50 -0.08
CA SER A 159 9.05 17.85 1.36
C SER A 159 9.10 16.62 2.25
N VAL A 160 8.45 15.51 1.86
CA VAL A 160 8.55 14.22 2.57
C VAL A 160 10.01 13.76 2.64
N GLN A 161 10.77 13.85 1.54
CA GLN A 161 12.20 13.54 1.56
C GLN A 161 12.99 14.52 2.43
N GLN A 162 12.62 15.80 2.45
CA GLN A 162 13.26 16.80 3.33
C GLN A 162 12.98 16.51 4.81
N VAL A 163 11.81 16.00 5.17
CA VAL A 163 11.52 15.52 6.54
C VAL A 163 12.48 14.40 6.94
N ILE A 164 12.77 13.45 6.05
CA ILE A 164 13.79 12.41 6.30
C ILE A 164 15.16 13.04 6.51
N ALA A 165 15.58 13.95 5.64
CA ALA A 165 16.87 14.63 5.76
C ALA A 165 16.98 15.39 7.09
N THR A 166 15.89 16.02 7.55
CA THR A 166 15.84 16.69 8.85
C THR A 166 15.99 15.68 10.00
N ALA A 167 15.30 14.56 9.95
CA ALA A 167 15.40 13.52 10.99
C ALA A 167 16.81 12.91 11.06
N VAL A 168 17.45 12.67 9.90
CA VAL A 168 18.85 12.19 9.84
C VAL A 168 19.82 13.19 10.46
N LYS A 169 19.64 14.49 10.20
CA LYS A 169 20.53 15.55 10.72
C LYS A 169 20.30 15.86 12.20
N ALA A 170 19.05 15.96 12.63
CA ALA A 170 18.67 16.50 13.94
C ALA A 170 18.53 15.43 15.03
N ALA A 171 18.21 14.21 14.70
CA ALA A 171 17.81 13.19 15.66
C ALA A 171 18.70 11.96 15.69
N PRO A 172 19.93 12.04 15.35
CA PRO A 172 20.92 11.10 14.85
C PRO A 172 20.31 9.78 14.35
N PHE A 173 19.39 9.85 13.41
CA PHE A 173 19.04 8.67 12.64
C PHE A 173 20.27 8.25 11.84
N PRO A 174 20.66 6.98 11.88
CA PRO A 174 21.71 6.50 11.02
C PRO A 174 21.28 6.60 9.55
N VAL A 175 22.23 6.73 8.65
CA VAL A 175 22.03 6.54 7.21
C VAL A 175 22.14 5.03 6.93
N ASP A 176 21.03 4.33 7.12
CA ASP A 176 20.95 2.87 6.96
C ASP A 176 20.40 2.51 5.58
N HIS A 177 21.24 2.61 4.57
CA HIS A 177 20.91 2.41 3.17
C HIS A 177 20.79 0.92 2.76
N ARG A 178 21.16 -0.02 3.64
CA ARG A 178 21.15 -1.46 3.36
C ARG A 178 19.98 -2.19 4.01
N ASN A 179 19.63 -1.79 5.23
CA ASN A 179 18.68 -2.55 6.05
C ASN A 179 17.55 -1.66 6.59
N GLY A 180 17.58 -0.35 6.28
CA GLY A 180 16.66 0.62 6.86
C GLY A 180 15.45 0.92 5.99
N ILE A 181 14.30 1.05 6.64
CA ILE A 181 13.10 1.68 6.10
C ILE A 181 12.81 2.95 6.93
N TYR A 182 12.63 4.07 6.25
CA TYR A 182 12.22 5.32 6.87
C TYR A 182 10.71 5.49 6.69
N LEU A 183 9.95 5.35 7.79
CA LEU A 183 8.51 5.39 7.76
C LEU A 183 8.01 6.74 8.28
N ILE A 184 7.49 7.58 7.38
CA ILE A 184 6.96 8.90 7.70
C ILE A 184 5.45 8.77 7.91
N LEU A 185 4.99 9.10 9.11
CA LEU A 185 3.60 9.02 9.52
C LEU A 185 3.10 10.42 9.81
N THR A 186 2.16 10.92 8.99
CA THR A 186 1.61 12.26 9.15
C THR A 186 0.31 12.24 9.95
N ALA A 187 0.20 13.15 10.91
CA ALA A 187 -1.00 13.31 11.73
C ALA A 187 -2.19 13.81 10.89
N HIS A 188 -3.39 13.67 11.41
CA HIS A 188 -4.66 13.95 10.72
C HIS A 188 -4.86 15.40 10.26
N ASP A 189 -4.01 16.32 10.69
CA ASP A 189 -4.03 17.75 10.34
C ASP A 189 -2.96 18.12 9.30
N VAL A 190 -2.20 17.14 8.81
CA VAL A 190 -1.17 17.35 7.76
C VAL A 190 -1.71 16.85 6.43
N THR A 191 -1.66 17.70 5.42
CA THR A 191 -1.97 17.33 4.04
C THR A 191 -0.69 17.02 3.27
N VAL A 192 -0.74 16.01 2.41
CA VAL A 192 0.38 15.67 1.53
C VAL A 192 -0.14 15.66 0.09
N GLN A 193 0.72 15.99 -0.84
CA GLN A 193 0.40 15.99 -2.27
C GLN A 193 -0.26 14.65 -2.67
N ASP A 194 -1.37 14.72 -3.38
CA ASP A 194 -2.19 13.59 -3.86
C ASP A 194 -2.94 12.80 -2.77
N PHE A 195 -2.74 13.10 -1.47
CA PHE A 195 -3.47 12.47 -0.37
C PHE A 195 -4.98 12.68 -0.50
N CYS A 196 -5.76 11.65 -0.22
CA CYS A 196 -7.23 11.62 -0.37
C CYS A 196 -7.74 11.67 -1.83
N ARG A 197 -6.89 11.79 -2.82
CA ARG A 197 -7.27 11.85 -4.23
C ARG A 197 -6.79 10.63 -5.01
N ALA A 198 -5.51 10.35 -4.95
CA ALA A 198 -4.88 9.26 -5.68
C ALA A 198 -4.16 8.27 -4.76
N VAL A 199 -3.74 8.71 -3.55
CA VAL A 199 -2.95 7.88 -2.64
C VAL A 199 -3.39 8.02 -1.18
N CYS A 200 -3.26 6.95 -0.42
CA CYS A 200 -3.40 6.91 1.04
C CYS A 200 -2.04 6.78 1.73
N GLY A 201 -1.08 6.23 1.05
CA GLY A 201 0.33 6.14 1.31
C GLY A 201 1.09 6.04 -0.03
N PHE A 202 2.38 6.03 0.03
CA PHE A 202 3.26 5.65 -1.06
C PHE A 202 4.64 5.30 -0.52
N HIS A 203 5.38 4.47 -1.25
CA HIS A 203 6.79 4.25 -0.98
C HIS A 203 7.65 4.72 -2.17
N TYR A 204 8.90 5.03 -1.86
CA TYR A 204 9.92 5.41 -2.82
C TYR A 204 11.31 5.36 -2.15
N PHE A 205 12.28 6.00 -2.76
CA PHE A 205 13.62 6.15 -2.19
C PHE A 205 14.09 7.62 -2.26
N THR A 206 14.96 8.03 -1.32
CA THR A 206 15.54 9.37 -1.34
C THR A 206 16.61 9.47 -2.42
N PHE A 207 16.72 10.64 -3.04
CA PHE A 207 17.88 10.91 -3.90
C PHE A 207 19.15 11.08 -3.06
N PRO A 208 20.32 10.62 -3.55
CA PRO A 208 21.58 10.78 -2.83
C PRO A 208 21.94 12.22 -2.46
N SER A 209 21.46 13.21 -3.23
CA SER A 209 21.61 14.64 -2.92
C SER A 209 20.97 15.07 -1.59
N MET A 210 20.02 14.29 -1.06
CA MET A 210 19.31 14.62 0.18
C MET A 210 20.12 14.28 1.43
N VAL A 211 20.67 13.06 1.48
CA VAL A 211 21.36 12.51 2.65
C VAL A 211 22.65 11.76 2.32
N GLY A 212 23.14 11.86 1.10
CA GLY A 212 24.35 11.17 0.64
C GLY A 212 24.14 9.75 0.12
N TYR A 213 22.98 9.16 0.38
CA TYR A 213 22.62 7.79 -0.02
C TYR A 213 21.16 7.69 -0.47
N THR A 214 20.85 6.65 -1.21
CA THR A 214 19.48 6.26 -1.52
C THR A 214 18.91 5.49 -0.33
N LEU A 215 17.86 6.02 0.31
CA LEU A 215 17.20 5.43 1.46
C LEU A 215 15.77 5.04 1.07
N PRO A 216 15.39 3.76 1.17
CA PRO A 216 14.01 3.33 0.99
C PRO A 216 13.10 3.98 2.06
N TYR A 217 11.97 4.53 1.65
CA TYR A 217 11.03 5.13 2.58
C TYR A 217 9.58 4.92 2.15
N ALA A 218 8.68 4.93 3.12
CA ALA A 218 7.25 5.04 2.88
C ALA A 218 6.68 6.22 3.67
N TRP A 219 5.66 6.85 3.08
CA TRP A 219 4.84 7.84 3.73
C TRP A 219 3.40 7.35 3.83
N ILE A 220 2.77 7.50 4.99
CA ILE A 220 1.35 7.17 5.20
C ILE A 220 0.66 8.30 5.96
N GLY A 221 -0.53 8.70 5.48
CA GLY A 221 -1.35 9.74 6.08
C GLY A 221 -2.45 9.22 7.00
N ASN A 222 -2.69 9.90 8.12
CA ASN A 222 -3.85 9.63 8.94
C ASN A 222 -5.10 10.30 8.34
N SER A 223 -5.93 9.51 7.67
CA SER A 223 -7.13 9.97 6.94
C SER A 223 -8.33 10.26 7.84
N GLY A 224 -8.28 9.94 9.13
CA GLY A 224 -9.43 9.90 10.02
C GLY A 224 -10.28 11.18 10.10
N LYS A 225 -9.73 12.34 9.72
CA LYS A 225 -10.44 13.62 9.64
C LYS A 225 -10.54 14.21 8.23
N GLN A 226 -9.75 13.72 7.29
CA GLN A 226 -9.68 14.30 5.95
C GLN A 226 -10.52 13.54 4.94
N CYS A 227 -10.37 12.22 4.90
CA CYS A 227 -11.04 11.36 3.91
C CYS A 227 -11.14 9.90 4.40
N PRO A 228 -11.76 9.64 5.54
CA PRO A 228 -11.85 8.27 6.06
C PRO A 228 -12.55 7.33 5.08
N GLU A 229 -13.53 7.82 4.33
CA GLU A 229 -14.27 7.05 3.30
C GLU A 229 -13.41 6.64 2.10
N VAL A 230 -12.25 7.28 1.91
CA VAL A 230 -11.30 6.93 0.84
C VAL A 230 -10.18 6.04 1.38
N CYS A 231 -9.52 6.49 2.47
CA CYS A 231 -8.28 5.89 2.95
C CYS A 231 -8.42 5.05 4.24
N ALA A 232 -9.62 4.93 4.79
CA ALA A 232 -9.92 4.05 5.92
C ALA A 232 -11.03 3.04 5.60
N TYR A 233 -11.24 2.74 4.31
CA TYR A 233 -12.09 1.62 3.90
C TYR A 233 -11.50 0.29 4.45
N PRO A 234 -12.31 -0.63 4.98
CA PRO A 234 -13.78 -0.64 5.03
C PRO A 234 -14.39 -0.10 6.33
N PHE A 235 -13.65 0.60 7.18
CA PHE A 235 -14.15 1.18 8.44
C PHE A 235 -14.96 2.46 8.23
N ALA A 236 -14.74 3.14 7.11
CA ALA A 236 -15.62 4.17 6.58
C ALA A 236 -15.94 3.82 5.12
N VAL A 237 -17.15 4.13 4.67
CA VAL A 237 -17.59 3.81 3.31
C VAL A 237 -18.09 5.08 2.62
N PRO A 238 -17.82 5.26 1.32
CA PRO A 238 -18.37 6.38 0.56
C PRO A 238 -19.90 6.41 0.63
N GLY A 239 -20.48 7.61 0.67
CA GLY A 239 -21.92 7.81 0.81
C GLY A 239 -22.77 7.10 -0.27
N TYR A 240 -22.23 6.93 -1.47
CA TYR A 240 -22.89 6.21 -2.56
C TYR A 240 -22.99 4.68 -2.32
N MET A 241 -22.16 4.13 -1.42
CA MET A 241 -22.21 2.71 -1.04
C MET A 241 -23.17 2.44 0.13
N GLY A 242 -23.62 3.48 0.83
CA GLY A 242 -24.46 3.37 2.03
C GLY A 242 -25.93 3.01 1.77
N GLY A 243 -26.40 2.96 0.50
CA GLY A 243 -27.81 2.75 0.13
C GLY A 243 -28.25 1.29 -0.05
N GLY A 244 -27.44 0.30 0.29
CA GLY A 244 -27.79 -1.14 0.09
C GLY A 244 -26.61 -2.11 0.16
N GLY A 245 -25.38 -1.57 0.32
CA GLY A 245 -24.16 -2.37 0.55
C GLY A 245 -23.95 -2.69 2.05
N PRO A 246 -22.96 -3.55 2.37
CA PRO A 246 -22.56 -3.75 3.77
C PRO A 246 -22.13 -2.40 4.37
N GLY A 247 -22.74 -2.02 5.48
CA GLY A 247 -22.34 -0.80 6.21
C GLY A 247 -20.87 -0.83 6.61
N ALA A 248 -20.33 0.32 7.04
CA ALA A 248 -18.97 0.43 7.53
C ALA A 248 -18.70 -0.61 8.63
N LEU A 249 -17.52 -1.22 8.59
CA LEU A 249 -17.10 -2.20 9.59
C LEU A 249 -16.63 -1.51 10.88
N VAL A 250 -16.78 -2.19 12.01
CA VAL A 250 -16.30 -1.68 13.28
C VAL A 250 -14.77 -1.87 13.35
N PRO A 251 -13.99 -0.79 13.52
CA PRO A 251 -12.54 -0.88 13.56
C PRO A 251 -12.06 -1.66 14.81
N PRO A 252 -11.03 -2.51 14.68
CA PRO A 252 -10.61 -3.43 15.75
C PRO A 252 -10.03 -2.71 16.97
N ASN A 253 -9.45 -1.53 16.81
CA ASN A 253 -8.85 -0.75 17.89
C ASN A 253 -9.66 0.50 18.24
N GLY A 254 -10.80 0.73 17.57
CA GLY A 254 -11.75 1.79 17.86
C GLY A 254 -11.39 3.16 17.28
N ASP A 255 -10.38 3.26 16.44
CA ASP A 255 -9.97 4.49 15.75
C ASP A 255 -9.94 4.23 14.24
N ILE A 256 -10.94 4.79 13.52
CA ILE A 256 -11.11 4.61 12.07
C ILE A 256 -9.83 5.03 11.32
N GLY A 257 -9.27 6.19 11.69
CA GLY A 257 -8.09 6.72 11.01
C GLY A 257 -6.85 5.85 11.23
N LEU A 258 -6.64 5.38 12.45
CA LEU A 258 -5.47 4.53 12.76
C LEU A 258 -5.63 3.11 12.23
N ASP A 259 -6.81 2.51 12.35
CA ASP A 259 -7.04 1.15 11.83
C ASP A 259 -6.94 1.14 10.29
N GLY A 260 -7.44 2.18 9.61
CA GLY A 260 -7.23 2.38 8.18
C GLY A 260 -5.75 2.58 7.85
N MET A 261 -5.07 3.45 8.60
CA MET A 261 -3.64 3.72 8.42
C MET A 261 -2.77 2.47 8.61
N ILE A 262 -3.11 1.57 9.54
CA ILE A 262 -2.39 0.30 9.74
C ILE A 262 -2.50 -0.60 8.51
N SER A 263 -3.66 -0.65 7.86
CA SER A 263 -3.80 -1.41 6.61
C SER A 263 -2.89 -0.85 5.50
N VAL A 264 -2.80 0.48 5.38
CA VAL A 264 -1.89 1.13 4.42
C VAL A 264 -0.43 0.92 4.81
N ILE A 265 -0.07 0.99 6.10
CA ILE A 265 1.29 0.67 6.57
C ILE A 265 1.67 -0.78 6.21
N ALA A 266 0.74 -1.72 6.36
CA ALA A 266 0.96 -3.11 5.97
C ALA A 266 1.26 -3.24 4.48
N HIS A 267 0.48 -2.59 3.64
CA HIS A 267 0.62 -2.52 2.18
C HIS A 267 2.01 -1.97 1.81
N GLU A 268 2.32 -0.75 2.22
CA GLU A 268 3.57 -0.07 1.89
C GLU A 268 4.83 -0.79 2.41
N LEU A 269 4.75 -1.39 3.60
CA LEU A 269 5.87 -2.18 4.13
C LEU A 269 6.11 -3.46 3.32
N ALA A 270 5.05 -4.11 2.85
CA ALA A 270 5.16 -5.31 2.03
C ALA A 270 5.82 -4.98 0.68
N GLU A 271 5.36 -3.94 0.01
CA GLU A 271 5.88 -3.50 -1.28
C GLU A 271 7.31 -2.97 -1.17
N LEU A 272 7.58 -2.07 -0.22
CA LEU A 272 8.91 -1.53 0.02
C LEU A 272 9.93 -2.63 0.37
N SER A 273 9.49 -3.72 1.01
CA SER A 273 10.39 -4.85 1.32
C SER A 273 10.72 -5.71 0.11
N THR A 274 9.80 -5.80 -0.86
CA THR A 274 9.98 -6.58 -2.09
C THR A 274 10.49 -5.76 -3.27
N ASN A 275 10.38 -4.42 -3.20
CA ASN A 275 10.77 -3.51 -4.28
C ASN A 275 11.32 -2.17 -3.77
N PRO A 276 12.35 -2.15 -2.90
CA PRO A 276 12.81 -0.95 -2.19
C PRO A 276 13.35 0.17 -3.09
N LEU A 277 13.75 -0.14 -4.31
CA LEU A 277 14.31 0.80 -5.27
C LEU A 277 13.52 0.82 -6.60
N VAL A 278 12.28 0.38 -6.58
CA VAL A 278 11.33 0.37 -7.72
C VAL A 278 11.90 -0.39 -8.95
N ASN A 279 12.66 -1.44 -8.72
CA ASN A 279 13.33 -2.21 -9.77
C ASN A 279 13.45 -3.71 -9.46
N ALA A 280 12.62 -4.22 -8.52
CA ALA A 280 12.67 -5.64 -8.14
C ALA A 280 11.36 -6.38 -8.50
N TRP A 281 10.34 -6.41 -7.65
CA TRP A 281 9.13 -7.20 -7.91
C TRP A 281 7.93 -6.29 -8.23
N TYR A 282 7.53 -6.24 -9.51
CA TYR A 282 6.32 -5.55 -9.96
C TYR A 282 5.79 -6.16 -11.27
N ALA A 283 4.53 -5.89 -11.59
CA ALA A 283 3.88 -6.27 -12.83
C ALA A 283 4.04 -5.17 -13.89
N GLY A 284 4.19 -5.58 -15.15
CA GLY A 284 4.41 -4.64 -16.26
C GLY A 284 5.88 -4.29 -16.44
N GLU A 285 6.14 -3.34 -17.37
CA GLU A 285 7.48 -2.94 -17.78
C GLU A 285 7.84 -1.50 -17.35
N ASP A 286 6.87 -0.75 -16.79
CA ASP A 286 7.07 0.65 -16.38
C ASP A 286 7.42 0.76 -14.90
N PRO A 287 8.69 1.04 -14.54
CA PRO A 287 9.09 1.20 -13.16
C PRO A 287 8.62 2.52 -12.54
N THR A 288 8.07 3.46 -13.32
CA THR A 288 7.61 4.76 -12.80
C THR A 288 6.21 4.71 -12.20
N ALA A 289 5.45 3.67 -12.52
CA ALA A 289 4.12 3.39 -11.97
C ALA A 289 3.95 1.86 -11.84
N PRO A 290 4.75 1.21 -10.99
CA PRO A 290 4.71 -0.24 -10.85
C PRO A 290 3.39 -0.66 -10.22
N THR A 291 2.85 -1.81 -10.65
CA THR A 291 1.77 -2.49 -9.94
C THR A 291 2.40 -3.59 -9.10
N GLU A 292 2.30 -3.50 -7.80
CA GLU A 292 3.08 -4.31 -6.87
C GLU A 292 2.23 -5.35 -6.13
N ILE A 293 2.83 -6.01 -5.18
CA ILE A 293 2.23 -7.19 -4.54
C ILE A 293 1.01 -6.88 -3.67
N GLY A 294 0.90 -5.67 -3.15
CA GLY A 294 -0.26 -5.17 -2.42
C GLY A 294 -1.34 -4.65 -3.37
N ASP A 295 -0.95 -3.90 -4.41
CA ASP A 295 -1.85 -3.35 -5.43
C ASP A 295 -2.70 -4.43 -6.10
N LEU A 296 -2.08 -5.56 -6.43
CA LEU A 296 -2.75 -6.72 -7.03
C LEU A 296 -3.88 -7.30 -6.15
N CYS A 297 -3.87 -6.98 -4.86
CA CYS A 297 -4.81 -7.51 -3.88
C CYS A 297 -5.61 -6.40 -3.19
N GLU A 298 -5.66 -5.20 -3.78
CA GLU A 298 -6.34 -4.06 -3.19
C GLU A 298 -7.80 -4.38 -2.85
N GLY A 299 -8.21 -4.01 -1.63
CA GLY A 299 -9.55 -4.24 -1.12
C GLY A 299 -9.88 -5.67 -0.71
N LEU A 300 -8.92 -6.60 -0.74
CA LEU A 300 -9.11 -8.02 -0.37
C LEU A 300 -8.58 -8.29 1.04
N TYR A 301 -9.45 -8.76 1.93
CA TYR A 301 -9.12 -9.04 3.32
C TYR A 301 -9.48 -10.46 3.77
N GLY A 302 -10.15 -11.23 2.90
CA GLY A 302 -10.60 -12.59 3.22
C GLY A 302 -11.11 -13.36 1.99
N THR A 303 -11.42 -14.63 2.20
CA THR A 303 -11.94 -15.53 1.17
C THR A 303 -13.24 -14.99 0.54
N GLY A 304 -13.37 -15.13 -0.77
CA GLY A 304 -14.52 -14.68 -1.55
C GLY A 304 -14.60 -13.17 -1.74
N GLY A 305 -13.54 -12.42 -1.43
CA GLY A 305 -13.47 -10.98 -1.69
C GLY A 305 -13.43 -10.65 -3.18
N GLY A 306 -13.82 -9.43 -3.54
CA GLY A 306 -13.79 -8.89 -4.90
C GLY A 306 -15.04 -8.10 -5.25
N GLY A 307 -14.95 -7.26 -6.29
CA GLY A 307 -16.08 -6.43 -6.73
C GLY A 307 -16.63 -5.48 -5.66
N GLY A 308 -15.78 -4.98 -4.77
CA GLY A 308 -16.17 -4.14 -3.64
C GLY A 308 -16.54 -4.89 -2.37
N TYR A 309 -16.54 -6.22 -2.39
CA TYR A 309 -16.66 -7.05 -1.19
C TYR A 309 -15.28 -7.44 -0.67
N ILE A 310 -15.01 -7.18 0.61
CA ILE A 310 -13.68 -7.39 1.21
C ILE A 310 -13.33 -8.86 1.48
N GLY A 311 -14.27 -9.78 1.34
CA GLY A 311 -14.13 -11.17 1.71
C GLY A 311 -14.58 -11.47 3.15
N GLN A 312 -14.46 -12.74 3.53
CA GLN A 312 -14.85 -13.20 4.85
C GLN A 312 -13.77 -12.84 5.88
N VAL A 313 -14.18 -12.12 6.91
CA VAL A 313 -13.32 -11.64 7.99
C VAL A 313 -13.90 -12.02 9.36
N MET A 314 -13.07 -11.99 10.38
CA MET A 314 -13.47 -12.33 11.75
C MET A 314 -14.09 -11.14 12.48
N ARG A 315 -14.91 -11.44 13.49
CA ARG A 315 -15.45 -10.46 14.43
C ARG A 315 -15.22 -10.93 15.86
N ASP A 316 -14.90 -10.02 16.73
CA ASP A 316 -14.84 -10.33 18.18
C ASP A 316 -16.22 -10.17 18.85
N GLY A 317 -16.28 -10.48 20.15
CA GLY A 317 -17.51 -10.38 20.94
C GLY A 317 -18.12 -8.97 21.07
N LYS A 318 -17.39 -7.93 20.60
CA LYS A 318 -17.87 -6.54 20.52
C LYS A 318 -18.20 -6.13 19.08
N GLY A 319 -18.21 -7.07 18.14
CA GLY A 319 -18.46 -6.82 16.72
C GLY A 319 -17.32 -6.18 15.96
N ARG A 320 -16.14 -6.01 16.57
CA ARG A 320 -14.98 -5.40 15.95
C ARG A 320 -14.37 -6.35 14.92
N THR A 321 -14.05 -5.83 13.75
CA THR A 321 -13.68 -6.63 12.57
C THR A 321 -12.16 -6.70 12.41
N PHE A 322 -11.64 -7.89 12.17
CA PHE A 322 -10.20 -8.13 11.98
C PHE A 322 -9.97 -9.38 11.13
N ASN A 323 -8.76 -9.56 10.62
CA ASN A 323 -8.35 -10.78 9.93
C ASN A 323 -7.03 -11.37 10.46
N VAL A 324 -6.29 -10.63 11.29
CA VAL A 324 -5.06 -11.12 11.93
C VAL A 324 -4.95 -10.68 13.38
N ASN A 325 -4.32 -11.52 14.19
CA ASN A 325 -3.98 -11.24 15.57
C ASN A 325 -2.54 -10.74 15.67
N GLY A 326 -2.32 -9.77 16.55
CA GLY A 326 -1.00 -9.22 16.85
C GLY A 326 -0.60 -9.41 18.28
N ASN A 327 0.55 -8.87 18.65
CA ASN A 327 1.09 -8.86 20.00
C ASN A 327 0.12 -8.23 21.01
N LYS A 328 0.23 -8.63 22.28
CA LYS A 328 -0.53 -8.06 23.39
C LYS A 328 -2.05 -8.13 23.22
N GLY A 329 -2.55 -9.13 22.48
CA GLY A 329 -3.97 -9.29 22.21
C GLY A 329 -4.54 -8.26 21.22
N ARG A 330 -3.71 -7.53 20.50
CA ARG A 330 -4.13 -6.61 19.43
C ARG A 330 -4.74 -7.39 18.28
N LYS A 331 -5.63 -6.73 17.56
CA LYS A 331 -6.27 -7.25 16.36
C LYS A 331 -6.16 -6.23 15.25
N PHE A 332 -5.92 -6.70 14.04
CA PHE A 332 -5.73 -5.83 12.88
C PHE A 332 -6.52 -6.36 11.69
N LEU A 333 -6.91 -5.45 10.81
CA LEU A 333 -7.46 -5.77 9.50
C LEU A 333 -6.44 -5.30 8.47
N VAL A 334 -5.76 -6.24 7.82
CA VAL A 334 -4.75 -5.96 6.81
C VAL A 334 -5.12 -6.61 5.49
N GLN A 335 -4.78 -5.95 4.41
CA GLN A 335 -5.02 -6.43 3.07
C GLN A 335 -4.24 -7.73 2.80
N TRP A 336 -4.81 -8.64 2.01
CA TRP A 336 -4.10 -9.78 1.48
C TRP A 336 -2.98 -9.34 0.54
N ILE A 337 -2.00 -10.21 0.32
CA ILE A 337 -0.82 -9.94 -0.50
C ILE A 337 -0.74 -11.00 -1.60
N TRP A 338 -0.28 -10.60 -2.77
CA TRP A 338 -0.03 -11.53 -3.87
C TRP A 338 1.03 -12.57 -3.45
N SER A 339 0.69 -13.83 -3.57
CA SER A 339 1.59 -14.94 -3.29
C SER A 339 2.27 -15.40 -4.57
N PRO A 340 3.61 -15.33 -4.67
CA PRO A 340 4.34 -15.79 -5.85
C PRO A 340 4.20 -17.31 -6.05
N ALA A 341 4.00 -18.07 -4.97
CA ALA A 341 3.82 -19.51 -5.00
C ALA A 341 2.42 -19.92 -5.48
N LEU A 342 1.38 -19.20 -5.06
CA LEU A 342 -0.01 -19.50 -5.44
C LEU A 342 -0.44 -18.78 -6.73
N LYS A 343 0.30 -17.77 -7.14
CA LYS A 343 -0.08 -16.82 -8.21
C LYS A 343 -1.48 -16.25 -7.99
N ALA A 344 -1.75 -15.84 -6.77
CA ALA A 344 -3.03 -15.34 -6.32
C ALA A 344 -2.86 -14.51 -5.04
N CYS A 345 -3.85 -13.67 -4.73
CA CYS A 345 -3.93 -13.00 -3.43
C CYS A 345 -4.17 -14.03 -2.33
N ALA A 346 -3.42 -13.91 -1.24
CA ALA A 346 -3.46 -14.86 -0.12
C ALA A 346 -3.33 -14.15 1.23
N GLY A 347 -3.90 -14.76 2.24
CA GLY A 347 -3.78 -14.32 3.63
C GLY A 347 -4.01 -15.46 4.61
N PRO A 348 -3.57 -15.32 5.87
CA PRO A 348 -3.59 -16.40 6.85
C PRO A 348 -4.99 -16.75 7.35
N ASN A 349 -5.99 -15.90 7.09
CA ASN A 349 -7.40 -16.12 7.41
C ASN A 349 -8.18 -16.77 6.27
N ALA A 350 -7.49 -17.31 5.25
CA ALA A 350 -8.16 -18.06 4.19
C ALA A 350 -8.94 -19.24 4.81
N MET A 351 -10.19 -19.37 4.41
CA MET A 351 -11.04 -20.49 4.83
C MET A 351 -10.95 -21.60 3.76
N ASP A 352 -10.61 -22.79 4.20
CA ASP A 352 -10.53 -24.01 3.38
C ASP A 352 -11.93 -24.58 3.08
#